data_b1956594a7bf437ff3e48e28673a3924
#
_entry.id   b1956594a7bf437ff3e48e28673a3924
#
_cell.length_a   1.000
_cell.length_b   1.000
_cell.length_c   1.000
_cell.angle_alpha   90.00
_cell.angle_beta   90.00
_cell.angle_gamma   90.00
#
_symmetry.space_group_name_H-M   'P 1'
#
loop_
_entity.id
_entity.type
_entity.pdbx_description
1 polymer ?
#
loop_
_entity_poly.entity_id
_entity_poly.type
_entity_poly.pdbx_seq_one_letter_code
_entity_poly.pdbx_strand_id
1 'polypeptide(L)'
;MSGGTFAPAPGRASLRSVVRNQIRMEVVLTARRGEAVVLAMGVPLLVLLGAGLTDATNVPGDDRLGFVVPGVLALTVMSTAFTGQAITTGYERSYGVLKRLGASPLTRPGLLFAKIAAVLGLVALQLTVLALIGAAVGWRPHLDQLLPAAGVTVLAAAAYSGLALLLAS
;
A
#
# COMPACT_ATOMS: atom_id res chain seq x y z
N MET A 1 18.36 -38.72 -27.49
CA MET A 1 18.85 -37.50 -26.76
C MET A 1 18.09 -36.31 -27.35
N SER A 2 16.95 -35.94 -26.78
CA SER A 2 16.12 -34.81 -27.21
C SER A 2 16.75 -33.53 -26.65
N GLY A 3 17.41 -32.75 -27.50
CA GLY A 3 17.93 -31.44 -27.16
C GLY A 3 16.78 -30.50 -26.80
N GLY A 4 16.61 -30.22 -25.53
CA GLY A 4 15.71 -29.17 -25.06
C GLY A 4 16.22 -27.84 -25.61
N THR A 5 15.49 -27.26 -26.52
CA THR A 5 15.78 -25.97 -27.12
C THR A 5 15.52 -24.87 -26.07
N PHE A 6 16.53 -24.55 -25.28
CA PHE A 6 16.63 -23.24 -24.60
C PHE A 6 16.99 -22.16 -25.62
N ALA A 7 16.16 -21.98 -26.64
CA ALA A 7 16.27 -20.84 -27.51
C ALA A 7 15.57 -19.66 -26.79
N PRO A 8 16.29 -18.57 -26.44
CA PRO A 8 15.66 -17.37 -25.91
C PRO A 8 14.69 -16.86 -26.96
N ALA A 9 13.41 -16.78 -26.61
CA ALA A 9 12.40 -16.25 -27.51
C ALA A 9 12.79 -14.82 -27.92
N PRO A 10 13.03 -14.53 -29.23
CA PRO A 10 13.39 -13.20 -29.67
C PRO A 10 12.15 -12.31 -29.57
N GLY A 11 12.08 -11.49 -28.54
CA GLY A 11 11.02 -10.51 -28.37
C GLY A 11 11.17 -9.76 -27.06
N ARG A 12 11.18 -8.44 -27.09
CA ARG A 12 11.03 -7.63 -25.88
C ARG A 12 9.66 -7.91 -25.29
N ALA A 13 9.60 -8.36 -24.05
CA ALA A 13 8.35 -8.46 -23.31
C ALA A 13 7.62 -7.10 -23.35
N SER A 14 6.31 -7.10 -23.58
CA SER A 14 5.55 -5.85 -23.61
C SER A 14 5.68 -5.12 -22.28
N LEU A 15 5.81 -3.79 -22.28
CA LEU A 15 5.92 -3.00 -21.06
C LEU A 15 4.77 -3.30 -20.07
N ARG A 16 3.56 -3.58 -20.60
CA ARG A 16 2.40 -3.96 -19.80
C ARG A 16 2.61 -5.27 -19.04
N SER A 17 3.21 -6.29 -19.69
CA SER A 17 3.49 -7.58 -19.03
C SER A 17 4.58 -7.45 -17.98
N VAL A 18 5.61 -6.64 -18.24
CA VAL A 18 6.72 -6.38 -17.32
C VAL A 18 6.20 -5.65 -16.07
N VAL A 19 5.43 -4.58 -16.24
CA VAL A 19 4.84 -3.82 -15.13
C VAL A 19 3.88 -4.69 -14.32
N ARG A 20 3.00 -5.45 -14.97
CA ARG A 20 2.08 -6.38 -14.28
C ARG A 20 2.83 -7.42 -13.45
N ASN A 21 3.88 -8.01 -13.99
CA ASN A 21 4.69 -8.99 -13.28
C ASN A 21 5.42 -8.34 -12.10
N GLN A 22 5.90 -7.09 -12.24
CA GLN A 22 6.50 -6.35 -11.14
C GLN A 22 5.50 -6.08 -10.02
N ILE A 23 4.29 -5.60 -10.35
CA ILE A 23 3.21 -5.38 -9.37
C ILE A 23 2.89 -6.70 -8.64
N ARG A 24 2.72 -7.81 -9.39
CA ARG A 24 2.47 -9.13 -8.80
C ARG A 24 3.60 -9.55 -7.85
N MET A 25 4.85 -9.32 -8.24
CA MET A 25 6.03 -9.63 -7.44
C MET A 25 6.04 -8.82 -6.14
N GLU A 26 5.78 -7.51 -6.21
CA GLU A 26 5.69 -6.62 -5.03
C GLU A 26 4.58 -7.09 -4.07
N VAL A 27 3.40 -7.40 -4.60
CA VAL A 27 2.27 -7.91 -3.80
C VAL A 27 2.62 -9.24 -3.13
N VAL A 28 3.22 -10.19 -3.87
CA VAL A 28 3.63 -11.50 -3.32
C VAL A 28 4.71 -11.33 -2.26
N LEU A 29 5.70 -10.47 -2.49
CA LEU A 29 6.77 -10.20 -1.51
C LEU A 29 6.21 -9.56 -0.25
N THR A 30 5.29 -8.61 -0.39
CA THR A 30 4.61 -7.98 0.75
C THR A 30 3.78 -8.99 1.53
N ALA A 31 2.99 -9.83 0.84
CA ALA A 31 2.17 -10.87 1.46
C ALA A 31 3.03 -11.93 2.19
N ARG A 32 4.21 -12.26 1.65
CA ARG A 32 5.16 -13.20 2.30
C ARG A 32 5.83 -12.61 3.55
N ARG A 33 5.84 -11.31 3.70
CA ARG A 33 6.26 -10.62 4.93
C ARG A 33 5.07 -10.51 5.89
N GLY A 34 4.44 -11.63 6.23
CA GLY A 34 3.23 -11.66 7.06
C GLY A 34 3.33 -10.86 8.34
N GLU A 35 4.50 -10.87 9.00
CA GLU A 35 4.77 -10.06 10.18
C GLU A 35 4.62 -8.55 9.90
N ALA A 36 5.18 -8.04 8.82
CA ALA A 36 5.08 -6.63 8.45
C ALA A 36 3.62 -6.24 8.10
N VAL A 37 2.89 -7.15 7.45
CA VAL A 37 1.45 -6.93 7.14
C VAL A 37 0.63 -6.91 8.41
N VAL A 38 0.86 -7.83 9.34
CA VAL A 38 0.18 -7.89 10.65
C VAL A 38 0.47 -6.63 11.47
N LEU A 39 1.72 -6.18 11.52
CA LEU A 39 2.07 -4.93 12.21
C LEU A 39 1.45 -3.70 11.54
N ALA A 40 1.47 -3.62 10.22
CA ALA A 40 0.88 -2.51 9.47
C ALA A 40 -0.64 -2.42 9.61
N MET A 41 -1.31 -3.56 9.86
CA MET A 41 -2.75 -3.64 10.13
C MET A 41 -3.05 -3.53 11.63
N GLY A 42 -2.19 -4.09 12.47
CA GLY A 42 -2.43 -4.23 13.91
C GLY A 42 -2.56 -2.88 14.62
N VAL A 43 -1.66 -1.94 14.33
CA VAL A 43 -1.70 -0.62 14.97
C VAL A 43 -2.99 0.15 14.61
N PRO A 44 -3.36 0.32 13.32
CA PRO A 44 -4.63 0.93 12.96
C PRO A 44 -5.85 0.22 13.57
N LEU A 45 -5.82 -1.11 13.61
CA LEU A 45 -6.90 -1.90 14.19
C LEU A 45 -7.03 -1.69 15.71
N LEU A 46 -5.92 -1.67 16.45
CA LEU A 46 -5.91 -1.38 17.87
C LEU A 46 -6.42 0.04 18.16
N VAL A 47 -6.02 1.02 17.35
CA VAL A 47 -6.52 2.39 17.49
C VAL A 47 -8.01 2.46 17.17
N LEU A 48 -8.47 1.77 16.12
CA LEU A 48 -9.88 1.72 15.75
C LEU A 48 -10.73 1.11 16.85
N LEU A 49 -10.33 -0.04 17.38
CA LEU A 49 -11.07 -0.73 18.44
C LEU A 49 -10.96 0.00 19.78
N GLY A 50 -9.77 0.45 20.14
CA GLY A 50 -9.53 1.20 21.36
C GLY A 50 -10.31 2.52 21.41
N ALA A 51 -10.16 3.35 20.39
CA ALA A 51 -10.87 4.63 20.32
C ALA A 51 -12.35 4.49 19.93
N GLY A 52 -12.72 3.44 19.20
CA GLY A 52 -14.08 3.18 18.79
C GLY A 52 -14.97 2.58 19.89
N LEU A 53 -14.42 1.70 20.74
CA LEU A 53 -15.17 0.97 21.77
C LEU A 53 -15.07 1.60 23.17
N THR A 54 -14.12 2.50 23.42
CA THR A 54 -13.92 3.15 24.71
C THR A 54 -14.20 4.65 24.63
N ASP A 55 -14.61 5.26 25.75
CA ASP A 55 -14.77 6.70 25.85
C ASP A 55 -13.44 7.45 26.04
N ALA A 56 -12.32 6.82 25.64
CA ALA A 56 -10.98 7.37 25.81
C ALA A 56 -10.70 8.62 24.95
N THR A 57 -11.53 8.88 23.93
CA THR A 57 -11.40 10.05 23.07
C THR A 57 -12.49 11.07 23.40
N ASN A 58 -12.08 12.24 23.91
CA ASN A 58 -12.96 13.40 24.06
C ASN A 58 -13.27 14.02 22.70
N VAL A 59 -13.98 13.29 21.85
CA VAL A 59 -14.44 13.84 20.56
C VAL A 59 -15.70 14.65 20.81
N PRO A 60 -15.74 15.94 20.47
CA PRO A 60 -16.95 16.73 20.58
C PRO A 60 -18.04 16.21 19.63
N GLY A 61 -19.24 15.95 20.13
CA GLY A 61 -20.40 15.54 19.35
C GLY A 61 -20.76 14.05 19.50
N ASP A 62 -21.99 13.70 19.06
CA ASP A 62 -22.56 12.35 19.20
C ASP A 62 -22.01 11.33 18.17
N ASP A 63 -21.33 11.78 17.09
CA ASP A 63 -20.80 10.91 16.03
C ASP A 63 -19.30 10.65 16.18
N ARG A 64 -18.94 9.98 17.28
CA ARG A 64 -17.54 9.60 17.55
C ARG A 64 -16.96 8.69 16.48
N LEU A 65 -17.72 7.71 16.00
CA LEU A 65 -17.25 6.79 14.97
C LEU A 65 -17.05 7.50 13.62
N GLY A 66 -17.87 8.48 13.31
CA GLY A 66 -17.72 9.33 12.14
C GLY A 66 -16.43 10.15 12.13
N PHE A 67 -15.83 10.41 13.28
CA PHE A 67 -14.53 11.06 13.41
C PHE A 67 -13.37 10.05 13.47
N VAL A 68 -13.48 9.03 14.34
CA VAL A 68 -12.40 8.06 14.61
C VAL A 68 -12.08 7.22 13.37
N VAL A 69 -13.11 6.67 12.71
CA VAL A 69 -12.88 5.75 11.58
C VAL A 69 -12.15 6.45 10.43
N PRO A 70 -12.59 7.61 9.91
CA PRO A 70 -11.84 8.32 8.87
C PRO A 70 -10.42 8.71 9.30
N GLY A 71 -10.24 9.10 10.56
CA GLY A 71 -8.92 9.41 11.12
C GLY A 71 -7.97 8.21 11.08
N VAL A 72 -8.45 7.02 11.46
CA VAL A 72 -7.67 5.78 11.40
C VAL A 72 -7.38 5.38 9.95
N LEU A 73 -8.33 5.55 9.03
CA LEU A 73 -8.12 5.30 7.62
C LEU A 73 -7.03 6.24 7.05
N ALA A 74 -7.06 7.52 7.37
CA ALA A 74 -6.04 8.49 6.96
C ALA A 74 -4.65 8.14 7.54
N LEU A 75 -4.58 7.78 8.82
CA LEU A 75 -3.35 7.30 9.47
C LEU A 75 -2.78 6.07 8.77
N THR A 76 -3.64 5.13 8.37
CA THR A 76 -3.25 3.91 7.65
C THR A 76 -2.61 4.25 6.30
N VAL A 77 -3.22 5.17 5.54
CA VAL A 77 -2.68 5.64 4.25
C VAL A 77 -1.29 6.23 4.44
N MET A 78 -1.13 7.15 5.40
CA MET A 78 0.16 7.79 5.68
C MET A 78 1.21 6.77 6.11
N SER A 79 0.90 5.88 7.05
CA SER A 79 1.84 4.89 7.57
C SER A 79 2.29 3.91 6.49
N THR A 80 1.37 3.41 5.67
CA THR A 80 1.69 2.42 4.63
C THR A 80 2.40 3.05 3.45
N ALA A 81 1.89 4.19 2.95
CA ALA A 81 2.44 4.82 1.75
C ALA A 81 3.76 5.56 2.02
N PHE A 82 3.96 6.09 3.20
CA PHE A 82 5.20 6.79 3.55
C PHE A 82 6.19 5.88 4.28
N THR A 83 5.87 5.46 5.51
CA THR A 83 6.80 4.72 6.36
C THR A 83 7.12 3.34 5.77
N GLY A 84 6.10 2.60 5.33
CA GLY A 84 6.28 1.28 4.73
C GLY A 84 7.14 1.34 3.47
N GLN A 85 6.90 2.33 2.61
CA GLN A 85 7.65 2.50 1.38
C GLN A 85 9.09 2.99 1.62
N ALA A 86 9.30 3.91 2.56
CA ALA A 86 10.64 4.40 2.91
C ALA A 86 11.51 3.27 3.46
N ILE A 87 10.99 2.47 4.39
CA ILE A 87 11.69 1.32 4.99
C ILE A 87 12.01 0.28 3.90
N THR A 88 11.04 -0.10 3.08
CA THR A 88 11.24 -1.10 2.02
C THR A 88 12.30 -0.65 1.02
N THR A 89 12.26 0.61 0.59
CA THR A 89 13.23 1.17 -0.36
C THR A 89 14.62 1.28 0.26
N GLY A 90 14.72 1.65 1.55
CA GLY A 90 15.97 1.65 2.28
C GLY A 90 16.63 0.26 2.33
N TYR A 91 15.87 -0.79 2.60
CA TYR A 91 16.36 -2.17 2.55
C TYR A 91 16.79 -2.58 1.13
N GLU A 92 15.98 -2.29 0.11
CA GLU A 92 16.33 -2.60 -1.28
C GLU A 92 17.64 -1.93 -1.71
N ARG A 93 17.89 -0.73 -1.22
CA ARG A 93 19.16 -0.02 -1.44
C ARG A 93 20.32 -0.73 -0.74
N SER A 94 20.19 -1.08 0.52
CA SER A 94 21.25 -1.72 1.32
C SER A 94 21.62 -3.10 0.77
N TYR A 95 20.66 -3.87 0.25
CA TYR A 95 20.89 -5.18 -0.35
C TYR A 95 21.26 -5.13 -1.85
N GLY A 96 21.44 -3.94 -2.43
CA GLY A 96 21.83 -3.80 -3.83
C GLY A 96 20.77 -4.23 -4.85
N VAL A 97 19.52 -4.41 -4.42
CA VAL A 97 18.40 -4.81 -5.29
C VAL A 97 18.16 -3.76 -6.37
N LEU A 98 18.30 -2.47 -6.05
CA LEU A 98 18.14 -1.37 -6.99
C LEU A 98 19.16 -1.43 -8.14
N LYS A 99 20.41 -1.89 -7.87
CA LYS A 99 21.42 -2.10 -8.92
C LYS A 99 21.03 -3.22 -9.88
N ARG A 100 20.43 -4.31 -9.36
CA ARG A 100 19.94 -5.42 -10.18
C ARG A 100 18.74 -5.03 -11.01
N LEU A 101 17.84 -4.22 -10.45
CA LEU A 101 16.68 -3.67 -11.17
C LEU A 101 17.10 -2.69 -12.27
N GLY A 102 18.19 -1.94 -12.07
CA GLY A 102 18.76 -1.07 -13.09
C GLY A 102 19.33 -1.81 -14.32
N ALA A 103 19.66 -3.09 -14.18
CA ALA A 103 20.06 -3.97 -15.28
C ALA A 103 18.88 -4.64 -15.99
N SER A 104 17.64 -4.45 -15.48
CA SER A 104 16.43 -5.00 -16.09
C SER A 104 15.92 -4.08 -17.22
N PRO A 105 15.13 -4.60 -18.18
CA PRO A 105 14.53 -3.79 -19.24
C PRO A 105 13.47 -2.79 -18.72
N LEU A 106 13.28 -2.69 -17.40
CA LEU A 106 12.33 -1.79 -16.77
C LEU A 106 12.91 -0.36 -16.75
N THR A 107 12.17 0.58 -17.28
CA THR A 107 12.54 2.00 -17.18
C THR A 107 12.32 2.50 -15.74
N ARG A 108 13.09 3.51 -15.31
CA ARG A 108 12.92 4.13 -13.99
C ARG A 108 11.46 4.56 -13.70
N PRO A 109 10.75 5.23 -14.63
CA PRO A 109 9.34 5.55 -14.43
C PRO A 109 8.45 4.31 -14.29
N GLY A 110 8.74 3.24 -15.04
CA GLY A 110 8.00 1.98 -14.94
C GLY A 110 8.14 1.31 -13.57
N LEU A 111 9.34 1.38 -12.98
CA LEU A 111 9.59 0.88 -11.63
C LEU A 111 8.82 1.69 -10.57
N LEU A 112 8.89 3.03 -10.66
CA LEU A 112 8.16 3.93 -9.76
C LEU A 112 6.66 3.67 -9.83
N PHE A 113 6.12 3.59 -11.04
CA PHE A 113 4.70 3.29 -11.25
C PHE A 113 4.31 1.94 -10.64
N ALA A 114 5.10 0.89 -10.84
CA ALA A 114 4.83 -0.43 -10.28
C ALA A 114 4.83 -0.41 -8.74
N LYS A 115 5.77 0.30 -8.11
CA LYS A 115 5.81 0.47 -6.65
C LYS A 115 4.60 1.22 -6.12
N ILE A 116 4.25 2.35 -6.71
CA ILE A 116 3.07 3.13 -6.32
C ILE A 116 1.80 2.28 -6.49
N ALA A 117 1.64 1.57 -7.60
CA ALA A 117 0.49 0.70 -7.83
C ALA A 117 0.38 -0.43 -6.79
N ALA A 118 1.51 -1.03 -6.40
CA ALA A 118 1.53 -2.06 -5.35
C ALA A 118 1.12 -1.50 -3.99
N VAL A 119 1.62 -0.31 -3.62
CA VAL A 119 1.23 0.39 -2.38
C VAL A 119 -0.26 0.73 -2.40
N LEU A 120 -0.78 1.26 -3.52
CA LEU A 120 -2.22 1.54 -3.67
C LEU A 120 -3.07 0.29 -3.48
N GLY A 121 -2.64 -0.85 -4.03
CA GLY A 121 -3.33 -2.13 -3.83
C GLY A 121 -3.35 -2.56 -2.35
N LEU A 122 -2.22 -2.42 -1.65
CA LEU A 122 -2.13 -2.73 -0.23
C LEU A 122 -2.99 -1.79 0.62
N VAL A 123 -2.90 -0.49 0.37
CA VAL A 123 -3.73 0.54 1.03
C VAL A 123 -5.21 0.24 0.81
N ALA A 124 -5.63 -0.03 -0.43
CA ALA A 124 -7.03 -0.35 -0.74
C ALA A 124 -7.52 -1.56 0.06
N LEU A 125 -6.71 -2.62 0.15
CA LEU A 125 -7.04 -3.80 0.97
C LEU A 125 -7.19 -3.45 2.44
N GLN A 126 -6.24 -2.71 3.02
CA GLN A 126 -6.26 -2.29 4.43
C GLN A 126 -7.47 -1.42 4.73
N LEU A 127 -7.75 -0.41 3.89
CA LEU A 127 -8.90 0.48 4.06
C LEU A 127 -10.22 -0.28 3.96
N THR A 128 -10.32 -1.25 3.05
CA THR A 128 -11.51 -2.10 2.94
C THR A 128 -11.75 -2.89 4.21
N VAL A 129 -10.72 -3.55 4.74
CA VAL A 129 -10.83 -4.34 5.98
C VAL A 129 -11.20 -3.44 7.17
N LEU A 130 -10.52 -2.30 7.33
CA LEU A 130 -10.79 -1.37 8.44
C LEU A 130 -12.18 -0.74 8.32
N ALA A 131 -12.63 -0.40 7.10
CA ALA A 131 -13.97 0.12 6.88
C ALA A 131 -15.06 -0.90 7.19
N LEU A 132 -14.85 -2.19 6.84
CA LEU A 132 -15.77 -3.28 7.19
C LEU A 132 -15.85 -3.48 8.71
N ILE A 133 -14.72 -3.43 9.41
CA ILE A 133 -14.68 -3.52 10.87
C ILE A 133 -15.35 -2.30 11.49
N GLY A 134 -15.08 -1.09 11.00
CA GLY A 134 -15.75 0.14 11.43
C GLY A 134 -17.27 0.04 11.27
N ALA A 135 -17.73 -0.45 10.13
CA ALA A 135 -19.17 -0.68 9.88
C ALA A 135 -19.77 -1.71 10.85
N ALA A 136 -19.03 -2.79 11.17
CA ALA A 136 -19.47 -3.80 12.16
C ALA A 136 -19.57 -3.22 13.58
N VAL A 137 -18.76 -2.23 13.92
CA VAL A 137 -18.80 -1.51 15.22
C VAL A 137 -19.91 -0.43 15.24
N GLY A 138 -20.52 -0.13 14.09
CA GLY A 138 -21.64 0.82 14.00
C GLY A 138 -21.36 2.09 13.20
N TRP A 139 -20.16 2.22 12.60
CA TRP A 139 -19.86 3.34 11.70
C TRP A 139 -20.73 3.28 10.45
N ARG A 140 -21.32 4.41 10.10
CA ARG A 140 -22.17 4.54 8.90
C ARG A 140 -21.56 5.55 7.94
N PRO A 141 -20.80 5.10 6.93
CA PRO A 141 -20.23 6.01 5.94
C PRO A 141 -21.32 6.67 5.10
N HIS A 142 -21.13 7.95 4.82
CA HIS A 142 -21.96 8.66 3.87
C HIS A 142 -21.54 8.25 2.46
N LEU A 143 -22.45 7.62 1.71
CA LEU A 143 -22.13 7.04 0.39
C LEU A 143 -21.71 8.10 -0.64
N ASP A 144 -22.21 9.30 -0.53
CA ASP A 144 -21.87 10.46 -1.36
C ASP A 144 -20.39 10.91 -1.17
N GLN A 145 -19.81 10.63 -0.01
CA GLN A 145 -18.43 10.98 0.31
C GLN A 145 -17.41 9.90 -0.07
N LEU A 146 -17.84 8.69 -0.40
CA LEU A 146 -16.92 7.58 -0.71
C LEU A 146 -16.09 7.84 -1.96
N LEU A 147 -16.67 8.40 -3.00
CA LEU A 147 -15.96 8.67 -4.24
C LEU A 147 -14.91 9.79 -4.07
N PRO A 148 -15.23 10.98 -3.50
CA PRO A 148 -14.21 11.98 -3.21
C PRO A 148 -13.15 11.48 -2.22
N ALA A 149 -13.53 10.71 -1.19
CA ALA A 149 -12.57 10.11 -0.25
C ALA A 149 -11.60 9.14 -0.95
N ALA A 150 -12.08 8.31 -1.87
CA ALA A 150 -11.24 7.44 -2.68
C ALA A 150 -10.25 8.25 -3.54
N GLY A 151 -10.70 9.34 -4.17
CA GLY A 151 -9.85 10.24 -4.94
C GLY A 151 -8.73 10.88 -4.10
N VAL A 152 -9.07 11.41 -2.94
CA VAL A 152 -8.11 11.98 -1.98
C VAL A 152 -7.13 10.90 -1.50
N THR A 153 -7.61 9.69 -1.20
CA THR A 153 -6.77 8.56 -0.78
C THR A 153 -5.73 8.20 -1.84
N VAL A 154 -6.12 8.10 -3.09
CA VAL A 154 -5.20 7.80 -4.21
C VAL A 154 -4.14 8.89 -4.35
N LEU A 155 -4.54 10.15 -4.31
CA LEU A 155 -3.61 11.28 -4.39
C LEU A 155 -2.66 11.32 -3.19
N ALA A 156 -3.17 11.13 -1.97
CA ALA A 156 -2.36 11.10 -0.76
C ALA A 156 -1.35 9.94 -0.78
N ALA A 157 -1.80 8.72 -1.14
CA ALA A 157 -0.92 7.56 -1.22
C ALA A 157 0.16 7.74 -2.29
N ALA A 158 -0.16 8.32 -3.44
CA ALA A 158 0.82 8.62 -4.49
C ALA A 158 1.83 9.69 -4.03
N ALA A 159 1.37 10.76 -3.39
CA ALA A 159 2.23 11.82 -2.87
C ALA A 159 3.17 11.30 -1.76
N TYR A 160 2.65 10.57 -0.77
CA TYR A 160 3.46 9.99 0.29
C TYR A 160 4.45 8.96 -0.23
N SER A 161 4.06 8.12 -1.19
CA SER A 161 4.97 7.16 -1.82
C SER A 161 6.08 7.89 -2.60
N GLY A 162 5.75 8.95 -3.31
CA GLY A 162 6.74 9.78 -4.02
C GLY A 162 7.73 10.43 -3.06
N LEU A 163 7.27 11.01 -1.96
CA LEU A 163 8.12 11.58 -0.91
C LEU A 163 9.01 10.51 -0.27
N ALA A 164 8.45 9.35 0.06
CA ALA A 164 9.21 8.25 0.64
C ALA A 164 10.33 7.77 -0.28
N LEU A 165 10.05 7.66 -1.58
CA LEU A 165 11.04 7.26 -2.57
C LEU A 165 12.13 8.31 -2.76
N LEU A 166 11.78 9.61 -2.72
CA LEU A 166 12.75 10.71 -2.78
C LEU A 166 13.69 10.70 -1.57
N LEU A 167 13.17 10.47 -0.36
CA LEU A 167 13.98 10.45 0.87
C LEU A 167 14.83 9.18 0.98
N ALA A 168 14.41 8.07 0.40
CA ALA A 168 15.11 6.80 0.44
C ALA A 168 16.09 6.60 -0.74
N SER A 169 16.06 7.44 -1.77
CA SER A 169 16.97 7.41 -2.92
C SER A 169 18.27 8.10 -2.60
#